data_99351b56bffe75faca5f7846243280f4
#
_entry.id   99351b56bffe75faca5f7846243280f4
#
_cell.length_a   1.000
_cell.length_b   1.000
_cell.length_c   1.000
_cell.angle_alpha   90.00
_cell.angle_beta   90.00
_cell.angle_gamma   90.00
#
_symmetry.space_group_name_H-M   'P 1'
#
loop_
_entity.id
_entity.type
_entity.pdbx_description
1 polymer ?
#
loop_
_entity_poly.entity_id
_entity_poly.type
_entity_poly.pdbx_seq_one_letter_code
_entity_poly.pdbx_strand_id
1 'polypeptide(L)'
;MIAPPSDEHSDENNYIQDAVLLKHNDSIRMVVGILVAVTTVIAAMYLVSVIVNEDPFGIKPTKEALQLQSDYHELVQLSEVNFDGSGIRICIVDSGIDTTHDDISGMNLHAWRDFINNREEPYDDQGHGTSMAGILVADGQLKGVAPEVELVVAKALTSDGTGDDSIVAEAIDWCVEQGSHIISLSLGGAPGLIPFNPFSGRDSGDAANDAINQGIVVIAAAGNDGGANDDGDVA
;
A
#
# COMPACT_ATOMS: atom_id res chain seq x y z
N MET A 1 -82.78 -35.03 -49.74
CA MET A 1 -81.59 -35.11 -48.81
C MET A 1 -81.05 -33.71 -48.68
N ILE A 2 -81.35 -33.06 -47.54
CA ILE A 2 -80.82 -31.74 -47.24
C ILE A 2 -79.55 -31.95 -46.35
N ALA A 3 -78.39 -31.42 -46.80
CA ALA A 3 -77.15 -31.48 -46.04
C ALA A 3 -77.31 -30.63 -44.77
N PRO A 4 -76.73 -31.03 -43.62
CA PRO A 4 -76.74 -30.20 -42.41
C PRO A 4 -75.87 -28.95 -42.61
N PRO A 5 -76.24 -27.84 -41.95
CA PRO A 5 -75.43 -26.60 -42.00
C PRO A 5 -74.05 -26.84 -41.41
N SER A 6 -73.05 -26.32 -42.06
CA SER A 6 -71.68 -26.36 -41.65
C SER A 6 -71.48 -25.53 -40.37
N ASP A 7 -70.66 -26.03 -39.42
CA ASP A 7 -70.34 -25.46 -38.13
C ASP A 7 -69.47 -24.17 -38.27
N GLU A 8 -70.05 -23.07 -38.71
CA GLU A 8 -69.41 -21.75 -38.72
C GLU A 8 -69.12 -21.20 -37.29
N HIS A 9 -69.83 -21.70 -36.28
CA HIS A 9 -69.69 -21.27 -34.90
C HIS A 9 -68.45 -21.86 -34.18
N SER A 10 -67.84 -22.95 -34.64
CA SER A 10 -66.66 -23.56 -34.02
C SER A 10 -65.38 -22.79 -34.33
N ASP A 11 -65.33 -22.21 -35.55
CA ASP A 11 -64.10 -21.49 -35.98
C ASP A 11 -63.97 -20.09 -35.30
N GLU A 12 -65.11 -19.40 -35.14
CA GLU A 12 -65.11 -18.07 -34.47
C GLU A 12 -64.72 -18.16 -32.99
N ASN A 13 -65.11 -19.18 -32.25
CA ASN A 13 -64.73 -19.44 -30.87
C ASN A 13 -63.23 -19.80 -30.72
N ASN A 14 -62.62 -20.53 -31.65
CA ASN A 14 -61.23 -20.86 -31.70
C ASN A 14 -60.37 -19.60 -31.93
N TYR A 15 -60.75 -18.70 -32.86
CA TYR A 15 -60.04 -17.45 -33.10
C TYR A 15 -60.03 -16.50 -31.86
N ILE A 16 -61.17 -16.48 -31.16
CA ILE A 16 -61.28 -15.65 -29.93
C ILE A 16 -60.40 -16.23 -28.82
N GLN A 17 -60.36 -17.56 -28.64
CA GLN A 17 -59.49 -18.19 -27.64
C GLN A 17 -58.01 -18.00 -27.95
N ASP A 18 -57.58 -18.14 -29.20
CA ASP A 18 -56.22 -17.93 -29.64
C ASP A 18 -55.79 -16.46 -29.47
N ALA A 19 -56.65 -15.50 -29.78
CA ALA A 19 -56.36 -14.08 -29.57
C ALA A 19 -56.23 -13.70 -28.07
N VAL A 20 -57.03 -14.31 -27.20
CA VAL A 20 -56.93 -14.13 -25.75
C VAL A 20 -55.66 -14.73 -25.19
N LEU A 21 -55.27 -15.94 -25.65
CA LEU A 21 -54.01 -16.60 -25.27
C LEU A 21 -52.78 -15.82 -25.74
N LEU A 22 -52.79 -15.29 -26.96
CA LEU A 22 -51.69 -14.45 -27.47
C LEU A 22 -51.54 -13.17 -26.65
N LYS A 23 -52.63 -12.46 -26.34
CA LYS A 23 -52.64 -11.24 -25.53
C LYS A 23 -52.18 -11.51 -24.08
N HIS A 24 -52.56 -12.65 -23.52
CA HIS A 24 -52.10 -13.07 -22.19
C HIS A 24 -50.61 -13.36 -22.16
N ASN A 25 -50.07 -14.02 -23.21
CA ASN A 25 -48.66 -14.32 -23.33
C ASN A 25 -47.80 -13.07 -23.51
N ASP A 26 -48.28 -12.06 -24.25
CA ASP A 26 -47.60 -10.77 -24.38
C ASP A 26 -47.59 -9.97 -23.07
N SER A 27 -48.70 -10.02 -22.31
CA SER A 27 -48.75 -9.41 -20.98
C SER A 27 -47.75 -10.07 -20.01
N ILE A 28 -47.62 -11.39 -20.02
CA ILE A 28 -46.65 -12.12 -19.21
C ILE A 28 -45.22 -11.74 -19.62
N ARG A 29 -44.93 -11.70 -20.91
CA ARG A 29 -43.61 -11.28 -21.43
C ARG A 29 -43.26 -9.87 -21.00
N MET A 30 -44.21 -8.95 -21.04
CA MET A 30 -44.00 -7.57 -20.58
C MET A 30 -43.72 -7.51 -19.08
N VAL A 31 -44.48 -8.24 -18.24
CA VAL A 31 -44.25 -8.29 -16.79
C VAL A 31 -42.89 -8.91 -16.47
N VAL A 32 -42.54 -10.03 -17.13
CA VAL A 32 -41.20 -10.64 -16.95
C VAL A 32 -40.08 -9.69 -17.38
N GLY A 33 -40.24 -8.99 -18.51
CA GLY A 33 -39.28 -7.99 -18.98
C GLY A 33 -39.08 -6.86 -17.99
N ILE A 34 -40.17 -6.34 -17.39
CA ILE A 34 -40.09 -5.31 -16.34
C ILE A 34 -39.39 -5.85 -15.10
N LEU A 35 -39.71 -7.07 -14.66
CA LEU A 35 -39.06 -7.67 -13.48
C LEU A 35 -37.55 -7.85 -13.71
N VAL A 36 -37.15 -8.33 -14.86
CA VAL A 36 -35.73 -8.47 -15.23
C VAL A 36 -35.03 -7.09 -15.24
N ALA A 37 -35.65 -6.08 -15.84
CA ALA A 37 -35.10 -4.74 -15.88
C ALA A 37 -34.94 -4.14 -14.47
N VAL A 38 -35.92 -4.30 -13.59
CA VAL A 38 -35.87 -3.83 -12.19
C VAL A 38 -34.79 -4.56 -11.40
N THR A 39 -34.68 -5.90 -11.54
CA THR A 39 -33.66 -6.67 -10.82
C THR A 39 -32.25 -6.32 -11.31
N THR A 40 -32.05 -6.07 -12.60
CA THR A 40 -30.74 -5.63 -13.12
C THR A 40 -30.35 -4.24 -12.61
N VAL A 41 -31.31 -3.31 -12.53
CA VAL A 41 -31.05 -1.98 -11.96
C VAL A 41 -30.69 -2.07 -10.47
N ILE A 42 -31.43 -2.86 -9.70
CA ILE A 42 -31.13 -3.07 -8.27
C ILE A 42 -29.76 -3.71 -8.08
N ALA A 43 -29.42 -4.73 -8.87
CA ALA A 43 -28.10 -5.37 -8.82
C ALA A 43 -26.97 -4.39 -9.18
N ALA A 44 -27.18 -3.55 -10.20
CA ALA A 44 -26.22 -2.51 -10.57
C ALA A 44 -26.05 -1.45 -9.46
N MET A 45 -27.14 -1.00 -8.85
CA MET A 45 -27.09 -0.05 -7.72
C MET A 45 -26.39 -0.67 -6.50
N TYR A 46 -26.63 -1.95 -6.21
CA TYR A 46 -25.94 -2.68 -5.16
C TYR A 46 -24.44 -2.77 -5.44
N LEU A 47 -24.05 -3.15 -6.66
CA LEU A 47 -22.65 -3.23 -7.09
C LEU A 47 -21.94 -1.87 -6.96
N VAL A 48 -22.59 -0.79 -7.41
CA VAL A 48 -22.06 0.58 -7.23
C VAL A 48 -21.92 0.93 -5.76
N SER A 49 -22.89 0.57 -4.93
CA SER A 49 -22.82 0.79 -3.48
C SER A 49 -21.64 0.06 -2.83
N VAL A 50 -21.39 -1.20 -3.22
CA VAL A 50 -20.23 -1.97 -2.74
C VAL A 50 -18.92 -1.33 -3.19
N ILE A 51 -18.81 -0.94 -4.47
CA ILE A 51 -17.59 -0.28 -4.98
C ILE A 51 -17.31 1.05 -4.26
N VAL A 52 -18.33 1.82 -3.97
CA VAL A 52 -18.16 3.17 -3.37
C VAL A 52 -17.93 3.09 -1.86
N ASN A 53 -18.59 2.18 -1.14
CA ASN A 53 -18.58 2.16 0.32
C ASN A 53 -17.61 1.15 0.94
N GLU A 54 -17.35 0.02 0.26
CA GLU A 54 -16.54 -1.07 0.82
C GLU A 54 -15.16 -1.20 0.17
N ASP A 55 -14.90 -0.37 -0.86
CA ASP A 55 -13.64 -0.37 -1.61
C ASP A 55 -13.12 -1.79 -1.92
N PRO A 56 -13.83 -2.59 -2.72
CA PRO A 56 -13.47 -3.97 -3.01
C PRO A 56 -12.15 -4.11 -3.79
N PHE A 57 -11.57 -3.00 -4.25
CA PHE A 57 -10.29 -2.96 -4.95
C PHE A 57 -9.13 -2.49 -4.07
N GLY A 58 -9.37 -2.15 -2.80
CA GLY A 58 -8.34 -1.72 -1.86
C GLY A 58 -7.65 -0.40 -2.24
N ILE A 59 -8.37 0.50 -2.92
CA ILE A 59 -7.83 1.79 -3.38
C ILE A 59 -7.75 2.81 -2.23
N LYS A 60 -8.54 2.59 -1.17
CA LYS A 60 -8.59 3.46 0.01
C LYS A 60 -8.05 2.76 1.25
N PRO A 61 -7.40 3.47 2.16
CA PRO A 61 -7.01 2.88 3.44
C PRO A 61 -8.24 2.39 4.21
N THR A 62 -8.07 1.27 4.90
CA THR A 62 -9.12 0.73 5.75
C THR A 62 -9.40 1.67 6.93
N LYS A 63 -10.56 1.54 7.56
CA LYS A 63 -10.89 2.33 8.76
C LYS A 63 -9.90 2.05 9.90
N GLU A 64 -9.43 0.82 9.98
CA GLU A 64 -8.42 0.38 10.94
C GLU A 64 -7.07 1.07 10.68
N ALA A 65 -6.65 1.18 9.43
CA ALA A 65 -5.41 1.89 9.06
C ALA A 65 -5.50 3.39 9.40
N LEU A 66 -6.63 4.03 9.12
CA LEU A 66 -6.86 5.43 9.48
C LEU A 66 -6.91 5.64 11.00
N GLN A 67 -7.48 4.68 11.75
CA GLN A 67 -7.49 4.72 13.21
C GLN A 67 -6.07 4.56 13.76
N LEU A 68 -5.31 3.58 13.28
CA LEU A 68 -3.91 3.38 13.68
C LEU A 68 -3.05 4.62 13.41
N GLN A 69 -3.24 5.27 12.26
CA GLN A 69 -2.57 6.55 11.98
C GLN A 69 -2.94 7.63 13.00
N SER A 70 -4.22 7.76 13.33
CA SER A 70 -4.70 8.74 14.33
C SER A 70 -4.08 8.47 15.71
N ASP A 71 -4.10 7.21 16.14
CA ASP A 71 -3.55 6.79 17.43
C ASP A 71 -2.01 7.03 17.47
N TYR A 72 -1.32 6.75 16.36
CA TYR A 72 0.10 7.02 16.23
C TYR A 72 0.41 8.52 16.29
N HIS A 73 -0.33 9.35 15.56
CA HIS A 73 -0.17 10.81 15.58
C HIS A 73 -0.42 11.41 16.97
N GLU A 74 -1.39 10.86 17.73
CA GLU A 74 -1.63 11.25 19.12
C GLU A 74 -0.48 10.81 20.02
N LEU A 75 0.00 9.57 19.87
CA LEU A 75 1.12 9.02 20.65
C LEU A 75 2.40 9.86 20.52
N VAL A 76 2.73 10.29 19.31
CA VAL A 76 3.91 11.13 19.04
C VAL A 76 3.64 12.63 19.22
N GLN A 77 2.42 13.01 19.63
CA GLN A 77 1.99 14.40 19.83
C GLN A 77 2.20 15.28 18.59
N LEU A 78 1.94 14.73 17.40
CA LEU A 78 2.21 15.41 16.15
C LEU A 78 1.47 16.74 16.02
N SER A 79 0.25 16.85 16.60
CA SER A 79 -0.53 18.08 16.59
C SER A 79 0.12 19.25 17.37
N GLU A 80 1.06 18.97 18.24
CA GLU A 80 1.82 19.99 19.01
C GLU A 80 3.06 20.47 18.26
N VAL A 81 3.41 19.81 17.14
CA VAL A 81 4.58 20.14 16.33
C VAL A 81 4.14 21.01 15.16
N ASN A 82 4.76 22.18 15.01
CA ASN A 82 4.48 23.13 13.91
C ASN A 82 5.59 23.08 12.84
N PHE A 83 6.17 21.91 12.59
CA PHE A 83 7.20 21.69 11.60
C PHE A 83 6.75 20.55 10.67
N ASP A 84 7.03 20.70 9.39
CA ASP A 84 6.70 19.76 8.33
C ASP A 84 7.92 19.02 7.74
N GLY A 85 9.11 19.33 8.29
CA GLY A 85 10.39 18.77 7.83
C GLY A 85 11.09 19.59 6.75
N SER A 86 10.54 20.74 6.33
CA SER A 86 11.17 21.61 5.33
C SER A 86 12.63 21.94 5.69
N GLY A 87 13.54 21.77 4.73
CA GLY A 87 14.96 22.03 4.89
C GLY A 87 15.75 20.93 5.63
N ILE A 88 15.09 19.82 5.99
CA ILE A 88 15.72 18.63 6.57
C ILE A 88 15.84 17.55 5.50
N ARG A 89 17.01 16.91 5.45
CA ARG A 89 17.25 15.74 4.60
C ARG A 89 17.36 14.50 5.44
N ILE A 90 16.52 13.49 5.12
CA ILE A 90 16.50 12.21 5.79
C ILE A 90 16.91 11.13 4.79
N CYS A 91 17.87 10.30 5.17
CA CYS A 91 18.22 9.10 4.42
C CYS A 91 17.57 7.87 5.04
N ILE A 92 16.88 7.07 4.21
CA ILE A 92 16.39 5.73 4.58
C ILE A 92 17.33 4.71 3.93
N VAL A 93 17.90 3.82 4.75
CA VAL A 93 18.66 2.65 4.29
C VAL A 93 17.76 1.42 4.45
N ASP A 94 17.24 0.89 3.34
CA ASP A 94 16.16 -0.11 3.38
C ASP A 94 16.06 -0.94 2.07
N SER A 95 14.90 -1.54 1.81
CA SER A 95 14.62 -2.36 0.63
C SER A 95 14.37 -1.57 -0.66
N GLY A 96 14.24 -0.24 -0.59
CA GLY A 96 13.98 0.62 -1.73
C GLY A 96 12.79 1.54 -1.53
N ILE A 97 12.20 2.01 -2.64
CA ILE A 97 11.02 2.87 -2.63
C ILE A 97 10.21 2.71 -3.92
N ASP A 98 8.90 2.54 -3.78
CA ASP A 98 7.95 2.61 -4.90
C ASP A 98 7.44 4.05 -5.04
N THR A 99 8.05 4.81 -5.93
CA THR A 99 7.68 6.21 -6.22
C THR A 99 6.34 6.36 -6.90
N THR A 100 5.69 5.26 -7.29
CA THR A 100 4.36 5.26 -7.93
C THR A 100 3.22 5.12 -6.94
N HIS A 101 3.52 4.82 -5.66
CA HIS A 101 2.50 4.71 -4.62
C HIS A 101 1.81 6.05 -4.39
N ASP A 102 0.47 6.05 -4.41
CA ASP A 102 -0.36 7.28 -4.41
C ASP A 102 -0.05 8.23 -3.23
N ASP A 103 0.25 7.67 -2.05
CA ASP A 103 0.49 8.47 -0.84
C ASP A 103 1.87 9.15 -0.81
N ILE A 104 2.82 8.69 -1.61
CA ILE A 104 4.20 9.22 -1.61
C ILE A 104 4.68 9.70 -2.99
N SER A 105 3.85 9.62 -4.02
CA SER A 105 4.20 10.01 -5.39
C SER A 105 4.57 11.49 -5.53
N GLY A 106 4.13 12.35 -4.60
CA GLY A 106 4.45 13.78 -4.54
C GLY A 106 5.67 14.13 -3.68
N MET A 107 6.34 13.16 -3.08
CA MET A 107 7.48 13.40 -2.18
C MET A 107 8.66 14.08 -2.87
N ASN A 108 9.48 14.77 -2.09
CA ASN A 108 10.73 15.37 -2.54
C ASN A 108 11.88 14.34 -2.46
N LEU A 109 12.00 13.46 -3.48
CA LEU A 109 13.12 12.52 -3.58
C LEU A 109 14.38 13.26 -4.05
N HIS A 110 15.32 13.49 -3.12
CA HIS A 110 16.57 14.19 -3.38
C HIS A 110 17.60 13.31 -4.09
N ALA A 111 17.77 12.06 -3.63
CA ALA A 111 18.72 11.11 -4.21
C ALA A 111 18.25 9.66 -4.02
N TRP A 112 18.65 8.82 -4.96
CA TRP A 112 18.40 7.39 -4.97
C TRP A 112 19.68 6.64 -5.30
N ARG A 113 19.93 5.50 -4.64
CA ARG A 113 20.98 4.55 -5.03
C ARG A 113 20.60 3.12 -4.67
N ASP A 114 20.79 2.23 -5.62
CA ASP A 114 20.62 0.78 -5.45
C ASP A 114 22.01 0.12 -5.28
N PHE A 115 22.30 -0.34 -4.07
CA PHE A 115 23.56 -1.04 -3.72
C PHE A 115 23.49 -2.54 -4.00
N ILE A 116 22.30 -3.06 -4.36
CA ILE A 116 22.07 -4.49 -4.61
C ILE A 116 22.22 -4.81 -6.09
N ASN A 117 21.50 -4.08 -6.96
CA ASN A 117 21.44 -4.38 -8.39
C ASN A 117 21.93 -3.24 -9.29
N ASN A 118 22.35 -2.10 -8.71
CA ASN A 118 22.80 -0.90 -9.42
C ASN A 118 21.79 -0.36 -10.44
N ARG A 119 20.48 -0.41 -10.12
CA ARG A 119 19.45 0.19 -10.97
C ARG A 119 19.41 1.71 -10.80
N GLU A 120 19.27 2.41 -11.93
CA GLU A 120 19.17 3.87 -11.94
C GLU A 120 17.80 4.35 -11.47
N GLU A 121 16.72 3.63 -11.83
CA GLU A 121 15.35 3.99 -11.47
C GLU A 121 14.97 3.42 -10.09
N PRO A 122 14.33 4.22 -9.22
CA PRO A 122 13.83 3.77 -7.93
C PRO A 122 12.82 2.62 -8.07
N TYR A 123 12.92 1.67 -7.19
CA TYR A 123 11.96 0.56 -7.05
C TYR A 123 12.07 -0.04 -5.65
N ASP A 124 11.02 -0.76 -5.25
CA ASP A 124 10.99 -1.55 -4.04
C ASP A 124 10.37 -2.92 -4.36
N ASP A 125 11.14 -3.98 -4.26
CA ASP A 125 10.72 -5.35 -4.56
C ASP A 125 10.36 -6.14 -3.29
N GLN A 126 10.34 -5.47 -2.13
CA GLN A 126 9.99 -6.04 -0.83
C GLN A 126 8.85 -5.26 -0.15
N GLY A 127 8.83 -3.92 -0.25
CA GLY A 127 7.78 -3.04 0.24
C GLY A 127 8.03 -2.41 1.61
N HIS A 128 9.04 -2.87 2.36
CA HIS A 128 9.34 -2.33 3.69
C HIS A 128 9.87 -0.89 3.61
N GLY A 129 10.81 -0.61 2.72
CA GLY A 129 11.35 0.74 2.53
C GLY A 129 10.29 1.76 2.12
N THR A 130 9.36 1.35 1.24
CA THR A 130 8.20 2.16 0.87
C THR A 130 7.30 2.46 2.07
N SER A 131 7.10 1.48 2.95
CA SER A 131 6.32 1.66 4.17
C SER A 131 7.01 2.62 5.14
N MET A 132 8.34 2.52 5.29
CA MET A 132 9.12 3.43 6.12
C MET A 132 9.10 4.86 5.57
N ALA A 133 9.22 5.02 4.25
CA ALA A 133 9.04 6.31 3.60
C ALA A 133 7.64 6.89 3.85
N GLY A 134 6.60 6.05 3.78
CA GLY A 134 5.21 6.46 4.04
C GLY A 134 5.01 7.05 5.44
N ILE A 135 5.63 6.48 6.46
CA ILE A 135 5.58 7.02 7.84
C ILE A 135 6.16 8.45 7.89
N LEU A 136 7.15 8.75 7.08
CA LEU A 136 7.79 10.06 7.04
C LEU A 136 7.06 11.04 6.13
N VAL A 137 6.86 10.68 4.85
CA VAL A 137 6.57 11.63 3.77
C VAL A 137 5.21 11.45 3.12
N ALA A 138 4.36 10.53 3.58
CA ALA A 138 3.05 10.35 2.97
C ALA A 138 2.24 11.66 3.04
N ASP A 139 1.66 12.05 1.92
CA ASP A 139 0.76 13.22 1.80
C ASP A 139 -0.48 12.95 0.93
N GLY A 140 -0.85 11.69 0.80
CA GLY A 140 -2.06 11.23 0.12
C GLY A 140 -3.22 10.99 1.08
N GLN A 141 -3.77 9.79 1.05
CA GLN A 141 -4.85 9.36 1.95
C GLN A 141 -4.34 9.08 3.37
N LEU A 142 -3.13 8.54 3.48
CA LEU A 142 -2.37 8.50 4.73
C LEU A 142 -1.46 9.72 4.81
N LYS A 143 -1.08 10.11 6.03
CA LYS A 143 -0.23 11.27 6.29
C LYS A 143 0.99 10.87 7.10
N GLY A 144 2.15 11.23 6.59
CA GLY A 144 3.42 11.10 7.28
C GLY A 144 3.64 12.22 8.30
N VAL A 145 4.70 12.09 9.07
CA VAL A 145 5.03 13.04 10.16
C VAL A 145 5.85 14.23 9.68
N ALA A 146 6.46 14.15 8.49
CA ALA A 146 7.35 15.17 7.95
C ALA A 146 7.30 15.20 6.40
N PRO A 147 6.15 15.60 5.82
CA PRO A 147 5.92 15.47 4.38
C PRO A 147 6.85 16.32 3.50
N GLU A 148 7.45 17.39 4.05
CA GLU A 148 8.28 18.33 3.30
C GLU A 148 9.81 18.07 3.43
N VAL A 149 10.21 16.92 4.01
CA VAL A 149 11.64 16.56 4.04
C VAL A 149 12.16 16.24 2.64
N GLU A 150 13.45 16.48 2.43
CA GLU A 150 14.19 15.95 1.29
C GLU A 150 14.55 14.48 1.59
N LEU A 151 13.97 13.54 0.86
CA LEU A 151 14.19 12.12 1.06
C LEU A 151 15.38 11.63 0.24
N VAL A 152 16.30 10.92 0.88
CA VAL A 152 17.38 10.14 0.26
C VAL A 152 17.07 8.67 0.51
N VAL A 153 17.15 7.83 -0.50
CA VAL A 153 16.86 6.40 -0.36
C VAL A 153 18.02 5.57 -0.87
N ALA A 154 18.59 4.78 0.04
CA ALA A 154 19.63 3.79 -0.25
C ALA A 154 19.04 2.38 -0.16
N LYS A 155 18.87 1.71 -1.29
CA LYS A 155 18.46 0.30 -1.29
C LYS A 155 19.66 -0.56 -0.95
N ALA A 156 19.69 -1.07 0.27
CA ALA A 156 20.72 -1.95 0.82
C ALA A 156 20.18 -3.35 1.17
N LEU A 157 18.86 -3.57 1.07
CA LEU A 157 18.22 -4.85 1.30
C LEU A 157 17.69 -5.44 0.01
N THR A 158 17.76 -6.76 -0.10
CA THR A 158 17.23 -7.56 -1.19
C THR A 158 15.71 -7.76 -1.09
N SER A 159 15.10 -8.43 -2.05
CA SER A 159 13.65 -8.70 -2.06
C SER A 159 13.15 -9.61 -0.93
N ASP A 160 14.04 -10.33 -0.26
CA ASP A 160 13.74 -11.15 0.93
C ASP A 160 13.99 -10.40 2.25
N GLY A 161 14.34 -9.09 2.16
CA GLY A 161 14.56 -8.24 3.33
C GLY A 161 15.90 -8.44 4.01
N THR A 162 16.86 -9.12 3.35
CA THR A 162 18.21 -9.32 3.89
C THR A 162 19.24 -8.43 3.18
N GLY A 163 20.35 -8.14 3.84
CA GLY A 163 21.46 -7.38 3.27
C GLY A 163 22.78 -7.73 3.95
N ASP A 164 23.87 -7.59 3.20
CA ASP A 164 25.21 -7.72 3.77
C ASP A 164 25.57 -6.48 4.59
N ASP A 165 26.15 -6.67 5.76
CA ASP A 165 26.52 -5.61 6.67
C ASP A 165 27.48 -4.58 6.04
N SER A 166 28.41 -5.01 5.20
CA SER A 166 29.29 -4.13 4.43
C SER A 166 28.54 -3.27 3.40
N ILE A 167 27.47 -3.79 2.80
CA ILE A 167 26.61 -3.03 1.86
C ILE A 167 25.83 -1.97 2.64
N VAL A 168 25.33 -2.32 3.81
CA VAL A 168 24.65 -1.36 4.70
C VAL A 168 25.63 -0.26 5.14
N ALA A 169 26.88 -0.60 5.47
CA ALA A 169 27.92 0.37 5.78
C ALA A 169 28.19 1.34 4.61
N GLU A 170 28.33 0.83 3.38
CA GLU A 170 28.51 1.65 2.18
C GLU A 170 27.29 2.57 1.94
N ALA A 171 26.08 2.07 2.20
CA ALA A 171 24.85 2.85 2.07
C ALA A 171 24.79 3.98 3.11
N ILE A 172 25.21 3.74 4.35
CA ILE A 172 25.30 4.77 5.40
C ILE A 172 26.32 5.84 4.99
N ASP A 173 27.50 5.45 4.52
CA ASP A 173 28.52 6.39 4.07
C ASP A 173 28.01 7.26 2.91
N TRP A 174 27.28 6.67 1.97
CA TRP A 174 26.68 7.41 0.89
C TRP A 174 25.59 8.39 1.39
N CYS A 175 24.79 8.03 2.40
CA CYS A 175 23.82 8.94 3.02
C CYS A 175 24.52 10.17 3.61
N VAL A 176 25.70 10.00 4.22
CA VAL A 176 26.55 11.09 4.71
C VAL A 176 27.00 11.99 3.55
N GLU A 177 27.49 11.39 2.45
CA GLU A 177 27.90 12.10 1.22
C GLU A 177 26.77 12.92 0.60
N GLN A 178 25.50 12.43 0.69
CA GLN A 178 24.33 13.17 0.24
C GLN A 178 23.96 14.35 1.16
N GLY A 179 24.69 14.55 2.26
CA GLY A 179 24.44 15.63 3.21
C GLY A 179 23.18 15.42 4.05
N SER A 180 22.86 14.18 4.38
CA SER A 180 21.73 13.84 5.23
C SER A 180 21.91 14.38 6.64
N HIS A 181 20.86 14.91 7.24
CA HIS A 181 20.84 15.35 8.62
C HIS A 181 20.46 14.20 9.57
N ILE A 182 19.67 13.27 9.04
CA ILE A 182 19.17 12.10 9.76
C ILE A 182 19.35 10.88 8.87
N ILE A 183 19.77 9.75 9.45
CA ILE A 183 19.81 8.44 8.78
C ILE A 183 18.92 7.49 9.57
N SER A 184 17.96 6.86 8.88
CA SER A 184 17.03 5.91 9.46
C SER A 184 17.39 4.49 9.01
N LEU A 185 17.61 3.61 9.98
CA LEU A 185 17.98 2.21 9.83
C LEU A 185 16.87 1.34 10.44
N SER A 186 15.80 1.08 9.69
CA SER A 186 14.72 0.17 10.11
C SER A 186 15.08 -1.29 9.81
N LEU A 187 16.31 -1.64 10.15
CA LEU A 187 16.93 -2.94 9.95
C LEU A 187 17.77 -3.31 11.19
N GLY A 188 18.04 -4.59 11.33
CA GLY A 188 18.87 -5.11 12.40
C GLY A 188 19.38 -6.49 12.02
N GLY A 189 20.41 -6.96 12.71
CA GLY A 189 20.97 -8.28 12.52
C GLY A 189 21.28 -8.91 13.87
N ALA A 190 21.28 -10.26 13.91
CA ALA A 190 21.80 -10.96 15.07
C ALA A 190 23.26 -10.55 15.30
N PRO A 191 23.67 -10.25 16.55
CA PRO A 191 25.07 -10.01 16.85
C PRO A 191 25.90 -11.14 16.29
N GLY A 192 26.90 -10.83 15.46
CA GLY A 192 27.72 -11.84 14.80
C GLY A 192 28.32 -12.81 15.83
N LEU A 193 28.07 -14.11 15.62
CA LEU A 193 28.65 -15.19 16.42
C LEU A 193 30.18 -15.25 16.35
N ILE A 194 30.81 -14.41 15.51
CA ILE A 194 32.26 -14.32 15.37
C ILE A 194 32.70 -12.93 15.78
N PRO A 195 33.09 -12.74 17.07
CA PRO A 195 33.68 -11.49 17.51
C PRO A 195 35.02 -11.33 16.79
N PHE A 196 35.14 -10.33 15.96
CA PHE A 196 36.33 -9.98 15.23
C PHE A 196 36.68 -10.90 14.03
N ASN A 197 36.18 -10.55 12.86
CA ASN A 197 36.73 -11.03 11.59
C ASN A 197 37.67 -9.94 11.02
N PRO A 198 39.00 -10.08 11.09
CA PRO A 198 39.93 -9.07 10.57
C PRO A 198 39.87 -8.94 9.03
N PHE A 199 39.06 -9.75 8.36
CA PHE A 199 38.81 -9.73 6.91
C PHE A 199 37.39 -9.32 6.56
N SER A 200 36.50 -9.04 7.55
CA SER A 200 35.25 -8.36 7.28
C SER A 200 35.60 -6.91 6.89
N GLY A 201 34.95 -6.44 5.82
CA GLY A 201 35.01 -5.01 5.48
C GLY A 201 34.51 -4.14 6.65
N ARG A 202 34.42 -2.85 6.44
CA ARG A 202 33.80 -1.94 7.36
C ARG A 202 32.37 -2.39 7.68
N ASP A 203 31.99 -2.43 8.96
CA ASP A 203 30.66 -2.82 9.38
C ASP A 203 29.72 -1.60 9.51
N SER A 204 28.41 -1.89 9.55
CA SER A 204 27.39 -0.84 9.64
C SER A 204 27.45 -0.05 10.95
N GLY A 205 27.89 -0.67 12.04
CA GLY A 205 28.09 -0.02 13.33
C GLY A 205 29.19 1.02 13.29
N ASP A 206 30.32 0.71 12.64
CA ASP A 206 31.41 1.66 12.42
C ASP A 206 30.96 2.84 11.55
N ALA A 207 30.22 2.55 10.46
CA ALA A 207 29.68 3.59 9.58
C ALA A 207 28.68 4.51 10.30
N ALA A 208 27.79 3.94 11.11
CA ALA A 208 26.85 4.70 11.92
C ALA A 208 27.55 5.58 12.96
N ASN A 209 28.59 5.06 13.64
CA ASN A 209 29.38 5.83 14.59
C ASN A 209 30.12 6.99 13.92
N ASP A 210 30.66 6.79 12.73
CA ASP A 210 31.32 7.85 11.98
C ASP A 210 30.33 8.93 11.52
N ALA A 211 29.10 8.55 11.14
CA ALA A 211 28.04 9.51 10.84
C ALA A 211 27.65 10.34 12.08
N ILE A 212 27.51 9.69 13.24
CA ILE A 212 27.22 10.37 14.51
C ILE A 212 28.36 11.35 14.88
N ASN A 213 29.62 10.96 14.70
CA ASN A 213 30.78 11.82 14.96
C ASN A 213 30.83 13.05 14.03
N GLN A 214 30.16 12.99 12.88
CA GLN A 214 30.01 14.12 11.97
C GLN A 214 28.77 14.98 12.29
N GLY A 215 28.03 14.65 13.35
CA GLY A 215 26.86 15.41 13.79
C GLY A 215 25.54 14.99 13.15
N ILE A 216 25.50 13.85 12.46
CA ILE A 216 24.29 13.29 11.85
C ILE A 216 23.53 12.48 12.91
N VAL A 217 22.21 12.61 12.95
CA VAL A 217 21.36 11.79 13.83
C VAL A 217 21.14 10.43 13.16
N VAL A 218 21.56 9.37 13.84
CA VAL A 218 21.31 7.99 13.38
C VAL A 218 20.26 7.36 14.27
N ILE A 219 19.20 6.84 13.66
CA ILE A 219 18.09 6.16 14.32
C ILE A 219 18.06 4.72 13.82
N ALA A 220 18.20 3.76 14.73
CA ALA A 220 18.15 2.34 14.42
C ALA A 220 17.01 1.65 15.16
N ALA A 221 16.46 0.60 14.55
CA ALA A 221 15.49 -0.28 15.20
C ALA A 221 16.14 -1.04 16.37
N ALA A 222 15.36 -1.23 17.44
CA ALA A 222 15.81 -2.02 18.60
C ALA A 222 15.60 -3.54 18.40
N GLY A 223 15.16 -3.97 17.23
CA GLY A 223 14.85 -5.36 16.91
C GLY A 223 13.42 -5.77 17.24
N ASN A 224 13.07 -7.01 16.88
CA ASN A 224 11.71 -7.55 17.00
C ASN A 224 11.61 -8.72 18.02
N ASP A 225 12.70 -9.07 18.68
CA ASP A 225 12.82 -10.30 19.47
C ASP A 225 12.38 -10.14 20.95
N GLY A 226 11.96 -8.93 21.34
CA GLY A 226 11.46 -8.62 22.69
C GLY A 226 10.04 -9.09 22.97
N GLY A 227 9.80 -10.39 23.06
CA GLY A 227 8.48 -10.97 23.38
C GLY A 227 8.36 -11.44 24.85
N ALA A 228 7.13 -11.74 25.29
CA ALA A 228 6.85 -12.18 26.68
C ALA A 228 7.51 -13.49 27.10
N ASN A 229 8.15 -14.21 26.18
CA ASN A 229 8.92 -15.45 26.42
C ASN A 229 10.36 -15.34 25.90
N ASP A 230 10.81 -14.13 25.66
CA ASP A 230 12.13 -13.84 25.14
C ASP A 230 13.12 -13.66 26.32
N ASP A 231 14.38 -14.03 26.12
CA ASP A 231 15.48 -13.87 27.07
C ASP A 231 15.99 -12.42 27.17
N GLY A 232 15.35 -11.49 26.47
CA GLY A 232 15.65 -10.06 26.53
C GLY A 232 16.72 -9.59 25.54
N ASP A 233 17.08 -10.41 24.55
CA ASP A 233 17.94 -9.97 23.44
C ASP A 233 17.17 -9.00 22.55
N VAL A 234 17.62 -7.76 22.55
CA VAL A 234 17.28 -6.75 21.55
C VAL A 234 18.42 -6.71 20.51
N ALA A 235 18.06 -6.60 19.24
CA ALA A 235 19.04 -6.54 18.16
C ALA A 235 19.89 -5.29 18.23
#